data_8f4b352e1dc3a9c9d37134ec73ca40bd
#
_entry.id   8f4b352e1dc3a9c9d37134ec73ca40bd
#
_cell.length_a   1.000
_cell.length_b   1.000
_cell.length_c   1.000
_cell.angle_alpha   90.00
_cell.angle_beta   90.00
_cell.angle_gamma   90.00
#
_symmetry.space_group_name_H-M   'P 1'
#
loop_
_entity.id
_entity.type
_entity.pdbx_description
1 polymer ?
#
loop_
_entity_poly.entity_id
_entity_poly.type
_entity_poly.pdbx_seq_one_letter_code
_entity_poly.pdbx_strand_id
1 'polypeptide(L)'
;MSDQTICAAFERIESVCGDTSLTYFEFGTLAALLIMDQAELDIVVLEVGLGGRLDAVNLIDADIAIVTSLALDHQDWLGDDLNQIAAEKAAISRSGRPLIYGDVTPVPGLLVAAGEIGAQLWLNGRDFSLSEVNEASNTSLPQNSVACAVQAVKLLDLRIADTIIEQGLQAVNLLGRFQQIDLEGVRLILDVAHNPQATELLAQRLRTQKLSSVDQKIIAVCGVMADKDIPAMFLPLVPLVKDWFFCDIPGQPRAAGAGKLSTLLYNVNDSNEVNVVERTSPVAALQAALANANIGDSVVVFGSFFTVGPVLEWLNQTQKGSVSGE
;
A
#
# COMPACT_ATOMS: atom_id res chain seq x y z
N MET A 1 -7.03 20.27 -10.91
CA MET A 1 -8.46 20.43 -10.57
C MET A 1 -8.61 21.61 -9.65
N SER A 2 -9.63 22.49 -9.84
CA SER A 2 -9.84 23.68 -8.99
C SER A 2 -10.88 23.38 -7.91
N ASP A 3 -10.83 24.13 -6.79
CA ASP A 3 -11.85 24.05 -5.74
C ASP A 3 -13.25 24.36 -6.28
N GLN A 4 -13.34 25.28 -7.26
CA GLN A 4 -14.61 25.63 -7.91
C GLN A 4 -15.23 24.43 -8.62
N THR A 5 -14.43 23.59 -9.29
CA THR A 5 -14.90 22.37 -9.98
C THR A 5 -15.46 21.38 -8.96
N ILE A 6 -14.78 21.22 -7.82
CA ILE A 6 -15.21 20.33 -6.73
C ILE A 6 -16.51 20.84 -6.11
N CYS A 7 -16.61 22.13 -5.79
CA CYS A 7 -17.82 22.73 -5.25
C CYS A 7 -19.02 22.58 -6.19
N ALA A 8 -18.83 22.78 -7.50
CA ALA A 8 -19.91 22.60 -8.49
C ALA A 8 -20.40 21.14 -8.55
N ALA A 9 -19.51 20.16 -8.42
CA ALA A 9 -19.92 18.75 -8.33
C ALA A 9 -20.70 18.47 -7.06
N PHE A 10 -20.29 19.03 -5.91
CA PHE A 10 -21.00 18.91 -4.65
C PHE A 10 -22.40 19.52 -4.72
N GLU A 11 -22.55 20.75 -5.23
CA GLU A 11 -23.83 21.41 -5.43
C GLU A 11 -24.78 20.58 -6.31
N ARG A 12 -24.25 19.94 -7.35
CA ARG A 12 -25.05 19.06 -8.20
C ARG A 12 -25.55 17.82 -7.47
N ILE A 13 -24.71 17.17 -6.65
CA ILE A 13 -25.12 16.03 -5.84
C ILE A 13 -26.18 16.45 -4.84
N GLU A 14 -25.98 17.52 -4.10
CA GLU A 14 -26.96 18.05 -3.14
C GLU A 14 -28.29 18.39 -3.77
N SER A 15 -28.31 18.91 -5.00
CA SER A 15 -29.53 19.25 -5.71
C SER A 15 -30.40 18.04 -6.08
N VAL A 16 -29.85 16.83 -6.12
CA VAL A 16 -30.56 15.62 -6.55
C VAL A 16 -30.67 14.53 -5.50
N CYS A 17 -29.83 14.55 -4.44
CA CYS A 17 -29.82 13.49 -3.44
C CYS A 17 -31.08 13.48 -2.54
N GLY A 18 -31.78 14.63 -2.40
CA GLY A 18 -32.98 14.74 -1.57
C GLY A 18 -32.70 14.28 -0.14
N ASP A 19 -33.53 13.36 0.36
CA ASP A 19 -33.41 12.80 1.72
C ASP A 19 -32.46 11.58 1.78
N THR A 20 -31.76 11.25 0.68
CA THR A 20 -30.80 10.13 0.66
C THR A 20 -29.56 10.49 1.45
N SER A 21 -29.30 9.72 2.52
CA SER A 21 -28.07 9.88 3.32
C SER A 21 -26.92 9.20 2.59
N LEU A 22 -25.88 9.95 2.28
CA LEU A 22 -24.63 9.47 1.67
C LEU A 22 -23.51 9.53 2.71
N THR A 23 -22.68 8.50 2.74
CA THR A 23 -21.41 8.53 3.49
C THR A 23 -20.44 9.51 2.81
N TYR A 24 -19.39 9.91 3.53
CA TYR A 24 -18.33 10.75 2.97
C TYR A 24 -17.70 10.13 1.71
N PHE A 25 -17.47 8.82 1.73
CA PHE A 25 -16.86 8.11 0.61
C PHE A 25 -17.79 8.03 -0.61
N GLU A 26 -19.07 7.72 -0.43
CA GLU A 26 -20.08 7.72 -1.50
C GLU A 26 -20.24 9.09 -2.13
N PHE A 27 -20.31 10.14 -1.30
CA PHE A 27 -20.42 11.52 -1.78
C PHE A 27 -19.17 11.92 -2.59
N GLY A 28 -17.97 11.62 -2.07
CA GLY A 28 -16.70 11.87 -2.75
C GLY A 28 -16.56 11.10 -4.07
N THR A 29 -17.00 9.84 -4.09
CA THR A 29 -17.02 9.01 -5.31
C THR A 29 -17.92 9.59 -6.38
N LEU A 30 -19.15 9.97 -6.03
CA LEU A 30 -20.08 10.61 -6.98
C LEU A 30 -19.51 11.92 -7.53
N ALA A 31 -18.90 12.76 -6.68
CA ALA A 31 -18.26 13.98 -7.13
C ALA A 31 -17.09 13.72 -8.09
N ALA A 32 -16.25 12.73 -7.79
CA ALA A 32 -15.17 12.33 -8.67
C ALA A 32 -15.68 11.84 -10.03
N LEU A 33 -16.71 11.00 -10.05
CA LEU A 33 -17.32 10.49 -11.28
C LEU A 33 -17.93 11.60 -12.12
N LEU A 34 -18.64 12.56 -11.50
CA LEU A 34 -19.19 13.74 -12.22
C LEU A 34 -18.09 14.59 -12.87
N ILE A 35 -16.96 14.74 -12.19
CA ILE A 35 -15.82 15.52 -12.71
C ILE A 35 -15.11 14.76 -13.82
N MET A 36 -14.93 13.45 -13.68
CA MET A 36 -14.32 12.59 -14.69
C MET A 36 -15.15 12.53 -15.97
N ASP A 37 -16.48 12.45 -15.85
CA ASP A 37 -17.43 12.47 -16.98
C ASP A 37 -17.28 13.76 -17.83
N GLN A 38 -17.01 14.89 -17.20
CA GLN A 38 -16.83 16.18 -17.87
C GLN A 38 -15.42 16.38 -18.45
N ALA A 39 -14.45 15.56 -18.09
CA ALA A 39 -13.05 15.78 -18.38
C ALA A 39 -12.56 15.13 -19.68
N GLU A 40 -13.45 14.43 -20.45
CA GLU A 40 -13.13 13.75 -21.71
C GLU A 40 -11.86 12.87 -21.61
N LEU A 41 -11.81 12.01 -20.56
CA LEU A 41 -10.65 11.17 -20.26
C LEU A 41 -10.64 9.91 -21.12
N ASP A 42 -9.45 9.53 -21.60
CA ASP A 42 -9.25 8.26 -22.33
C ASP A 42 -9.31 7.05 -21.40
N ILE A 43 -8.81 7.20 -20.15
CA ILE A 43 -8.73 6.13 -19.14
C ILE A 43 -9.09 6.70 -17.77
N VAL A 44 -9.91 5.94 -17.04
CA VAL A 44 -10.23 6.20 -15.63
C VAL A 44 -9.76 5.00 -14.81
N VAL A 45 -8.95 5.26 -13.78
CA VAL A 45 -8.49 4.25 -12.81
C VAL A 45 -9.24 4.47 -11.51
N LEU A 46 -10.03 3.45 -11.11
CA LEU A 46 -10.84 3.49 -9.89
C LEU A 46 -10.28 2.48 -8.88
N GLU A 47 -10.02 2.93 -7.68
CA GLU A 47 -9.59 2.07 -6.56
C GLU A 47 -10.76 1.84 -5.60
N VAL A 48 -11.03 0.56 -5.29
CA VAL A 48 -12.03 0.16 -4.28
C VAL A 48 -11.57 0.61 -2.89
N GLY A 49 -12.45 1.26 -2.15
CA GLY A 49 -12.15 1.67 -0.78
C GLY A 49 -12.17 0.49 0.20
N LEU A 50 -13.17 -0.41 0.10
CA LEU A 50 -13.32 -1.58 0.96
C LEU A 50 -14.12 -2.70 0.28
N GLY A 51 -13.62 -3.93 0.36
CA GLY A 51 -14.30 -5.11 -0.20
C GLY A 51 -14.29 -5.13 -1.72
N GLY A 52 -15.40 -4.79 -2.35
CA GLY A 52 -15.56 -4.69 -3.80
C GLY A 52 -17.03 -4.61 -4.22
N ARG A 53 -17.79 -5.65 -3.95
CA ARG A 53 -19.17 -5.82 -4.43
C ARG A 53 -20.09 -4.63 -4.10
N LEU A 54 -20.03 -4.13 -2.88
CA LEU A 54 -20.87 -3.04 -2.38
C LEU A 54 -20.13 -1.71 -2.28
N ASP A 55 -18.92 -1.63 -2.80
CA ASP A 55 -18.17 -0.38 -2.79
C ASP A 55 -18.77 0.64 -3.78
N ALA A 56 -18.72 1.91 -3.42
CA ALA A 56 -19.31 2.99 -4.21
C ALA A 56 -18.70 3.09 -5.62
N VAL A 57 -17.39 2.80 -5.79
CA VAL A 57 -16.75 2.84 -7.11
C VAL A 57 -17.21 1.72 -8.03
N ASN A 58 -17.77 0.63 -7.48
CA ASN A 58 -18.33 -0.47 -8.26
C ASN A 58 -19.67 -0.12 -8.95
N LEU A 59 -20.16 1.10 -8.77
CA LEU A 59 -21.29 1.64 -9.55
C LEU A 59 -20.98 1.66 -11.06
N ILE A 60 -19.71 1.85 -11.42
CA ILE A 60 -19.24 1.90 -12.81
C ILE A 60 -18.82 0.51 -13.26
N ASP A 61 -19.32 0.09 -14.43
CA ASP A 61 -18.94 -1.17 -15.05
C ASP A 61 -17.53 -1.09 -15.63
N ALA A 62 -16.56 -1.62 -14.91
CA ALA A 62 -15.16 -1.61 -15.34
C ALA A 62 -14.96 -2.40 -16.65
N ASP A 63 -14.16 -1.88 -17.58
CA ASP A 63 -13.73 -2.60 -18.78
C ASP A 63 -12.69 -3.67 -18.44
N ILE A 64 -11.86 -3.41 -17.43
CA ILE A 64 -10.89 -4.35 -16.86
C ILE A 64 -10.96 -4.24 -15.35
N ALA A 65 -11.19 -5.37 -14.67
CA ALA A 65 -11.12 -5.47 -13.22
C ALA A 65 -9.78 -6.07 -12.79
N ILE A 66 -9.21 -5.58 -11.67
CA ILE A 66 -7.92 -6.05 -11.14
C ILE A 66 -8.07 -6.40 -9.67
N VAL A 67 -7.68 -7.61 -9.30
CA VAL A 67 -7.46 -8.05 -7.91
C VAL A 67 -5.97 -8.34 -7.77
N THR A 68 -5.24 -7.44 -7.14
CA THR A 68 -3.76 -7.50 -7.07
C THR A 68 -3.27 -8.63 -6.17
N SER A 69 -3.92 -8.82 -5.01
CA SER A 69 -3.62 -9.87 -4.04
C SER A 69 -4.79 -10.07 -3.09
N LEU A 70 -4.82 -11.22 -2.43
CA LEU A 70 -5.82 -11.56 -1.42
C LEU A 70 -5.15 -11.91 -0.10
N ALA A 71 -5.60 -11.26 0.97
CA ALA A 71 -5.19 -11.55 2.34
C ALA A 71 -6.37 -11.35 3.30
N LEU A 72 -6.26 -11.88 4.50
CA LEU A 72 -7.15 -11.57 5.60
C LEU A 72 -6.85 -10.14 6.09
N ASP A 73 -7.72 -9.21 5.75
CA ASP A 73 -7.71 -7.83 6.25
C ASP A 73 -9.14 -7.34 6.38
N HIS A 74 -9.38 -6.33 7.21
CA HIS A 74 -10.71 -5.79 7.47
C HIS A 74 -11.74 -6.83 7.91
N GLN A 75 -11.32 -7.78 8.76
CA GLN A 75 -12.12 -8.95 9.16
C GLN A 75 -13.45 -8.58 9.82
N ASP A 76 -13.53 -7.43 10.50
CA ASP A 76 -14.77 -6.90 11.08
C ASP A 76 -15.88 -6.64 10.02
N TRP A 77 -15.49 -6.45 8.76
CA TRP A 77 -16.38 -6.14 7.64
C TRP A 77 -16.49 -7.24 6.61
N LEU A 78 -15.37 -7.92 6.32
CA LEU A 78 -15.28 -8.90 5.23
C LEU A 78 -15.26 -10.35 5.74
N GLY A 79 -15.19 -10.54 7.08
CA GLY A 79 -15.08 -11.87 7.69
C GLY A 79 -13.67 -12.43 7.67
N ASP A 80 -13.53 -13.65 8.13
CA ASP A 80 -12.29 -14.40 8.32
C ASP A 80 -12.09 -15.53 7.29
N ASP A 81 -12.98 -15.63 6.31
CA ASP A 81 -12.88 -16.61 5.21
C ASP A 81 -12.32 -15.94 3.94
N LEU A 82 -11.13 -16.37 3.55
CA LEU A 82 -10.45 -15.86 2.35
C LEU A 82 -11.26 -16.10 1.06
N ASN A 83 -12.08 -17.15 0.98
CA ASN A 83 -12.95 -17.40 -0.17
C ASN A 83 -14.08 -16.37 -0.25
N GLN A 84 -14.64 -15.96 0.88
CA GLN A 84 -15.66 -14.91 0.93
C GLN A 84 -15.05 -13.56 0.52
N ILE A 85 -13.87 -13.21 1.05
CA ILE A 85 -13.14 -12.00 0.67
C ILE A 85 -12.81 -12.01 -0.83
N ALA A 86 -12.43 -13.16 -1.37
CA ALA A 86 -12.15 -13.33 -2.79
C ALA A 86 -13.40 -13.09 -3.65
N ALA A 87 -14.55 -13.61 -3.26
CA ALA A 87 -15.81 -13.41 -3.94
C ALA A 87 -16.27 -11.94 -3.90
N GLU A 88 -16.15 -11.26 -2.75
CA GLU A 88 -16.44 -9.82 -2.63
C GLU A 88 -15.57 -8.97 -3.56
N LYS A 89 -14.27 -9.28 -3.66
CA LYS A 89 -13.35 -8.56 -4.54
C LYS A 89 -13.57 -8.89 -6.02
N ALA A 90 -13.84 -10.17 -6.37
CA ALA A 90 -14.12 -10.57 -7.74
C ALA A 90 -15.39 -9.91 -8.31
N ALA A 91 -16.33 -9.54 -7.45
CA ALA A 91 -17.61 -8.93 -7.84
C ALA A 91 -17.50 -7.49 -8.43
N ILE A 92 -16.29 -6.93 -8.51
CA ILE A 92 -16.01 -5.72 -9.30
C ILE A 92 -15.90 -6.02 -10.80
N SER A 93 -15.80 -7.29 -11.20
CA SER A 93 -15.74 -7.70 -12.60
C SER A 93 -17.13 -7.76 -13.24
N ARG A 94 -17.16 -7.89 -14.56
CA ARG A 94 -18.40 -8.00 -15.32
C ARG A 94 -18.33 -9.18 -16.31
N SER A 95 -19.48 -9.71 -16.67
CA SER A 95 -19.59 -10.81 -17.63
C SER A 95 -18.93 -10.46 -18.96
N GLY A 96 -18.11 -11.36 -19.48
CA GLY A 96 -17.40 -11.19 -20.75
C GLY A 96 -16.23 -10.21 -20.70
N ARG A 97 -15.94 -9.55 -19.56
CA ARG A 97 -14.83 -8.62 -19.39
C ARG A 97 -13.66 -9.23 -18.63
N PRO A 98 -12.42 -8.76 -18.84
CA PRO A 98 -11.22 -9.26 -18.13
C PRO A 98 -11.28 -9.04 -16.62
N LEU A 99 -10.93 -10.08 -15.87
CA LEU A 99 -10.58 -10.02 -14.45
C LEU A 99 -9.13 -10.49 -14.30
N ILE A 100 -8.24 -9.58 -13.95
CA ILE A 100 -6.82 -9.87 -13.75
C ILE A 100 -6.59 -10.19 -12.26
N TYR A 101 -5.89 -11.30 -11.98
CA TYR A 101 -5.52 -11.69 -10.64
C TYR A 101 -4.01 -11.79 -10.48
N GLY A 102 -3.46 -11.08 -9.48
CA GLY A 102 -2.01 -10.85 -9.34
C GLY A 102 -1.25 -11.88 -8.55
N ASP A 103 -1.87 -12.64 -7.63
CA ASP A 103 -1.17 -13.71 -6.93
C ASP A 103 -1.01 -14.94 -7.84
N VAL A 104 0.14 -15.63 -7.71
CA VAL A 104 0.46 -16.82 -8.52
C VAL A 104 -0.44 -18.01 -8.14
N THR A 105 -0.88 -18.08 -6.88
CA THR A 105 -1.78 -19.14 -6.39
C THR A 105 -3.18 -18.58 -6.25
N PRO A 106 -4.12 -18.94 -7.13
CA PRO A 106 -5.48 -18.43 -7.04
C PRO A 106 -6.26 -19.05 -5.87
N VAL A 107 -7.01 -18.21 -5.16
CA VAL A 107 -7.94 -18.65 -4.12
C VAL A 107 -9.17 -19.30 -4.76
N PRO A 108 -9.63 -20.48 -4.31
CA PRO A 108 -10.79 -21.17 -4.91
C PRO A 108 -12.04 -20.29 -5.03
N GLY A 109 -12.34 -19.48 -4.02
CA GLY A 109 -13.47 -18.55 -4.03
C GLY A 109 -13.42 -17.52 -5.17
N LEU A 110 -12.22 -17.06 -5.57
CA LEU A 110 -12.06 -16.18 -6.74
C LEU A 110 -12.45 -16.90 -8.04
N LEU A 111 -11.99 -18.15 -8.21
CA LEU A 111 -12.27 -18.93 -9.40
C LEU A 111 -13.77 -19.20 -9.56
N VAL A 112 -14.44 -19.57 -8.45
CA VAL A 112 -15.89 -19.79 -8.42
C VAL A 112 -16.64 -18.51 -8.77
N ALA A 113 -16.34 -17.41 -8.08
CA ALA A 113 -17.01 -16.13 -8.31
C ALA A 113 -16.80 -15.60 -9.73
N ALA A 114 -15.58 -15.66 -10.26
CA ALA A 114 -15.29 -15.28 -11.64
C ALA A 114 -16.09 -16.11 -12.66
N GLY A 115 -16.23 -17.43 -12.40
CA GLY A 115 -17.03 -18.34 -13.23
C GLY A 115 -18.54 -18.03 -13.18
N GLU A 116 -19.08 -17.76 -11.99
CA GLU A 116 -20.49 -17.36 -11.81
C GLU A 116 -20.82 -16.03 -12.48
N ILE A 117 -19.91 -15.05 -12.41
CA ILE A 117 -20.05 -13.75 -13.09
C ILE A 117 -19.91 -13.92 -14.62
N GLY A 118 -19.16 -14.93 -15.07
CA GLY A 118 -18.78 -15.10 -16.47
C GLY A 118 -17.66 -14.18 -16.90
N ALA A 119 -16.78 -13.78 -15.98
CA ALA A 119 -15.63 -12.93 -16.28
C ALA A 119 -14.51 -13.71 -17.01
N GLN A 120 -13.75 -13.04 -17.85
CA GLN A 120 -12.56 -13.60 -18.52
C GLN A 120 -11.36 -13.53 -17.55
N LEU A 121 -11.07 -14.63 -16.87
CA LEU A 121 -10.05 -14.66 -15.82
C LEU A 121 -8.63 -14.79 -16.39
N TRP A 122 -7.76 -13.83 -16.02
CA TRP A 122 -6.33 -13.77 -16.32
C TRP A 122 -5.51 -13.95 -15.04
N LEU A 123 -4.74 -15.04 -14.95
CA LEU A 123 -3.97 -15.42 -13.76
C LEU A 123 -2.48 -15.15 -13.97
N ASN A 124 -1.87 -14.47 -13.01
CA ASN A 124 -0.42 -14.31 -12.97
C ASN A 124 0.27 -15.68 -12.82
N GLY A 125 1.37 -15.88 -13.56
CA GLY A 125 2.10 -17.14 -13.62
C GLY A 125 1.50 -18.19 -14.56
N ARG A 126 0.25 -18.00 -15.06
CA ARG A 126 -0.39 -18.87 -16.05
C ARG A 126 -0.63 -18.16 -17.38
N ASP A 127 -1.29 -17.01 -17.36
CA ASP A 127 -1.74 -16.29 -18.57
C ASP A 127 -0.86 -15.08 -18.86
N PHE A 128 -0.18 -14.55 -17.85
CA PHE A 128 0.78 -13.47 -17.95
C PHE A 128 1.83 -13.57 -16.83
N SER A 129 2.97 -12.90 -16.99
CA SER A 129 3.99 -12.78 -15.95
C SER A 129 4.83 -11.52 -16.13
N LEU A 130 5.53 -11.10 -15.08
CA LEU A 130 6.44 -9.95 -15.14
C LEU A 130 7.71 -10.24 -15.98
N SER A 131 8.06 -11.51 -16.19
CA SER A 131 9.23 -11.88 -17.00
C SER A 131 9.15 -11.43 -18.46
N GLU A 132 7.96 -11.03 -18.92
CA GLU A 132 7.75 -10.44 -20.25
C GLU A 132 8.13 -8.95 -20.30
N VAL A 133 8.32 -8.30 -19.15
CA VAL A 133 8.80 -6.91 -19.04
C VAL A 133 10.21 -7.00 -18.47
N ASN A 134 11.18 -6.46 -19.17
CA ASN A 134 12.61 -6.57 -18.84
C ASN A 134 12.86 -6.39 -17.34
N GLU A 135 13.62 -7.29 -16.70
CA GLU A 135 13.98 -7.26 -15.27
C GLU A 135 14.66 -5.95 -14.82
N ALA A 136 14.99 -5.07 -15.78
CA ALA A 136 15.65 -3.79 -15.56
C ALA A 136 14.78 -2.70 -14.92
N SER A 137 13.47 -2.88 -14.77
CA SER A 137 12.65 -1.92 -14.02
C SER A 137 12.86 -2.10 -12.52
N ASN A 138 13.85 -1.43 -11.97
CA ASN A 138 14.13 -1.33 -10.53
C ASN A 138 13.04 -0.50 -9.82
N THR A 139 11.79 -0.97 -9.95
CA THR A 139 10.63 -0.31 -9.35
C THR A 139 10.48 -0.67 -7.89
N SER A 140 10.12 0.32 -7.07
CA SER A 140 9.77 0.11 -5.66
C SER A 140 8.40 -0.56 -5.46
N LEU A 141 7.68 -0.88 -6.55
CA LEU A 141 6.35 -1.47 -6.49
C LEU A 141 6.38 -2.99 -6.29
N PRO A 142 5.33 -3.60 -5.70
CA PRO A 142 5.17 -5.04 -5.66
C PRO A 142 5.11 -5.62 -7.08
N GLN A 143 5.87 -6.70 -7.32
CA GLN A 143 5.98 -7.29 -8.66
C GLN A 143 4.64 -7.78 -9.23
N ASN A 144 3.78 -8.35 -8.38
CA ASN A 144 2.44 -8.76 -8.78
C ASN A 144 1.55 -7.57 -9.21
N SER A 145 1.64 -6.43 -8.52
CA SER A 145 0.92 -5.21 -8.90
C SER A 145 1.41 -4.65 -10.23
N VAL A 146 2.73 -4.67 -10.45
CA VAL A 146 3.33 -4.28 -11.74
C VAL A 146 2.87 -5.20 -12.86
N ALA A 147 2.90 -6.53 -12.64
CA ALA A 147 2.43 -7.51 -13.62
C ALA A 147 0.95 -7.28 -14.00
N CYS A 148 0.09 -7.03 -12.99
CA CYS A 148 -1.32 -6.70 -13.24
C CYS A 148 -1.50 -5.42 -14.06
N ALA A 149 -0.76 -4.35 -13.73
CA ALA A 149 -0.84 -3.09 -14.45
C ALA A 149 -0.40 -3.23 -15.92
N VAL A 150 0.72 -3.93 -16.15
CA VAL A 150 1.22 -4.22 -17.50
C VAL A 150 0.21 -5.05 -18.28
N GLN A 151 -0.36 -6.10 -17.67
CA GLN A 151 -1.38 -6.92 -18.30
C GLN A 151 -2.64 -6.10 -18.64
N ALA A 152 -3.07 -5.21 -17.76
CA ALA A 152 -4.20 -4.31 -18.03
C ALA A 152 -3.94 -3.43 -19.25
N VAL A 153 -2.74 -2.81 -19.33
CA VAL A 153 -2.35 -1.97 -20.47
C VAL A 153 -2.35 -2.78 -21.78
N LYS A 154 -1.85 -4.02 -21.76
CA LYS A 154 -1.87 -4.91 -22.96
C LYS A 154 -3.29 -5.26 -23.41
N LEU A 155 -4.23 -5.42 -22.47
CA LEU A 155 -5.64 -5.73 -22.77
C LEU A 155 -6.44 -4.53 -23.27
N LEU A 156 -5.99 -3.30 -23.06
CA LEU A 156 -6.65 -2.08 -23.57
C LEU A 156 -6.48 -1.85 -25.08
N ASP A 157 -5.69 -2.67 -25.78
CA ASP A 157 -5.40 -2.55 -27.24
C ASP A 157 -4.91 -1.14 -27.67
N LEU A 158 -4.22 -0.45 -26.77
CA LEU A 158 -3.70 0.91 -27.02
C LEU A 158 -2.42 0.93 -27.85
N ARG A 159 -1.89 -0.22 -28.29
CA ARG A 159 -0.64 -0.38 -29.06
C ARG A 159 0.54 0.38 -28.45
N ILE A 160 0.67 0.34 -27.13
CA ILE A 160 1.77 0.96 -26.38
C ILE A 160 3.00 0.08 -26.52
N ALA A 161 4.11 0.67 -26.96
CA ALA A 161 5.39 -0.05 -27.05
C ALA A 161 5.93 -0.40 -25.65
N ASP A 162 6.60 -1.56 -25.52
CA ASP A 162 7.17 -2.02 -24.24
C ASP A 162 8.14 -1.00 -23.63
N THR A 163 8.89 -0.27 -24.46
CA THR A 163 9.77 0.82 -23.99
C THR A 163 9.03 1.97 -23.29
N ILE A 164 7.79 2.25 -23.67
CA ILE A 164 6.96 3.26 -23.01
C ILE A 164 6.43 2.73 -21.69
N ILE A 165 6.06 1.43 -21.64
CA ILE A 165 5.67 0.76 -20.39
C ILE A 165 6.84 0.79 -19.40
N GLU A 166 8.06 0.45 -19.84
CA GLU A 166 9.28 0.51 -19.02
C GLU A 166 9.54 1.92 -18.48
N GLN A 167 9.45 2.94 -19.34
CA GLN A 167 9.59 4.34 -18.90
C GLN A 167 8.52 4.73 -17.87
N GLY A 168 7.29 4.31 -18.09
CA GLY A 168 6.19 4.51 -17.13
C GLY A 168 6.48 3.89 -15.78
N LEU A 169 6.96 2.63 -15.76
CA LEU A 169 7.31 1.92 -14.52
C LEU A 169 8.48 2.58 -13.77
N GLN A 170 9.49 3.08 -14.51
CA GLN A 170 10.63 3.82 -13.91
C GLN A 170 10.23 5.18 -13.35
N ALA A 171 9.22 5.83 -13.93
CA ALA A 171 8.73 7.12 -13.48
C ALA A 171 7.85 7.03 -12.22
N VAL A 172 7.35 5.85 -11.86
CA VAL A 172 6.48 5.68 -10.69
C VAL A 172 7.29 5.79 -9.41
N ASN A 173 6.94 6.80 -8.61
CA ASN A 173 7.46 6.99 -7.26
C ASN A 173 6.29 7.21 -6.30
N LEU A 174 5.92 6.17 -5.55
CA LEU A 174 4.85 6.25 -4.56
C LEU A 174 5.43 6.55 -3.18
N LEU A 175 5.00 7.66 -2.60
CA LEU A 175 5.40 8.05 -1.25
C LEU A 175 5.00 6.97 -0.23
N GLY A 176 5.95 6.59 0.61
CA GLY A 176 5.71 5.59 1.65
C GLY A 176 5.45 4.16 1.13
N ARG A 177 5.90 3.82 -0.08
CA ARG A 177 5.90 2.46 -0.64
C ARG A 177 7.32 2.01 -0.94
N PHE A 178 8.00 1.49 0.07
CA PHE A 178 9.42 1.14 0.02
C PHE A 178 10.29 2.28 -0.53
N GLN A 179 9.87 3.50 -0.23
CA GLN A 179 10.56 4.72 -0.65
C GLN A 179 11.93 4.81 0.03
N GLN A 180 12.98 5.00 -0.75
CA GLN A 180 14.36 5.07 -0.24
C GLN A 180 14.88 6.50 -0.35
N ILE A 181 15.53 6.95 0.72
CA ILE A 181 16.16 8.26 0.83
C ILE A 181 17.52 8.04 1.47
N ASP A 182 18.59 8.59 0.89
CA ASP A 182 19.90 8.63 1.54
C ASP A 182 19.98 9.84 2.47
N LEU A 183 20.34 9.59 3.72
CA LEU A 183 20.57 10.60 4.73
C LEU A 183 22.00 10.47 5.24
N GLU A 184 22.94 11.18 4.62
CA GLU A 184 24.35 11.22 5.01
C GLU A 184 24.98 9.81 5.13
N GLY A 185 24.62 8.91 4.20
CA GLY A 185 25.10 7.55 4.14
C GLY A 185 24.30 6.54 4.98
N VAL A 186 23.23 6.96 5.65
CA VAL A 186 22.21 6.07 6.23
C VAL A 186 21.04 5.96 5.26
N ARG A 187 20.66 4.73 4.93
CA ARG A 187 19.52 4.48 4.04
C ARG A 187 18.21 4.53 4.83
N LEU A 188 17.42 5.55 4.64
CA LEU A 188 16.06 5.62 5.18
C LEU A 188 15.07 4.95 4.21
N ILE A 189 14.28 4.00 4.72
CA ILE A 189 13.23 3.30 3.97
C ILE A 189 11.90 3.65 4.62
N LEU A 190 10.97 4.19 3.83
CA LEU A 190 9.62 4.53 4.27
C LEU A 190 8.61 3.58 3.63
N ASP A 191 7.84 2.86 4.44
CA ASP A 191 6.80 1.94 3.97
C ASP A 191 5.59 1.98 4.89
N VAL A 192 4.38 2.11 4.34
CA VAL A 192 3.13 2.11 5.11
C VAL A 192 2.60 0.71 5.40
N ALA A 193 3.41 -0.33 5.31
CA ALA A 193 3.04 -1.71 5.65
C ALA A 193 2.41 -1.78 7.04
N HIS A 194 1.15 -2.24 7.12
CA HIS A 194 0.33 -2.19 8.33
C HIS A 194 -0.52 -3.45 8.56
N ASN A 195 -0.21 -4.53 7.84
CA ASN A 195 -0.78 -5.86 8.04
C ASN A 195 0.27 -6.95 7.80
N PRO A 196 0.02 -8.20 8.19
CA PRO A 196 1.01 -9.28 8.09
C PRO A 196 1.55 -9.51 6.68
N GLN A 197 0.68 -9.47 5.65
CA GLN A 197 1.09 -9.65 4.26
C GLN A 197 2.04 -8.54 3.79
N ALA A 198 1.72 -7.29 4.11
CA ALA A 198 2.54 -6.14 3.74
C ALA A 198 3.90 -6.16 4.46
N THR A 199 3.95 -6.56 5.74
CA THR A 199 5.21 -6.68 6.48
C THR A 199 6.05 -7.87 6.04
N GLU A 200 5.46 -8.98 5.59
CA GLU A 200 6.20 -10.07 4.95
C GLU A 200 6.85 -9.59 3.65
N LEU A 201 6.13 -8.84 2.81
CA LEU A 201 6.69 -8.25 1.59
C LEU A 201 7.81 -7.27 1.91
N LEU A 202 7.65 -6.42 2.93
CA LEU A 202 8.69 -5.51 3.42
C LEU A 202 9.93 -6.29 3.86
N ALA A 203 9.75 -7.37 4.63
CA ALA A 203 10.85 -8.21 5.10
C ALA A 203 11.60 -8.90 3.94
N GLN A 204 10.90 -9.39 2.93
CA GLN A 204 11.51 -9.99 1.72
C GLN A 204 12.39 -8.97 1.00
N ARG A 205 11.93 -7.75 0.81
CA ARG A 205 12.69 -6.66 0.20
C ARG A 205 13.92 -6.28 1.02
N LEU A 206 13.78 -6.17 2.34
CA LEU A 206 14.89 -5.89 3.24
C LEU A 206 15.96 -7.00 3.19
N ARG A 207 15.56 -8.28 3.11
CA ARG A 207 16.48 -9.42 2.94
C ARG A 207 17.27 -9.30 1.65
N THR A 208 16.62 -8.98 0.54
CA THR A 208 17.25 -8.84 -0.77
C THR A 208 18.29 -7.71 -0.77
N GLN A 209 18.01 -6.60 -0.12
CA GLN A 209 18.95 -5.47 -0.02
C GLN A 209 20.13 -5.75 0.92
N LYS A 210 19.92 -6.51 2.01
CA LYS A 210 20.96 -6.85 3.00
C LYS A 210 22.05 -7.75 2.42
N LEU A 211 21.78 -8.49 1.36
CA LEU A 211 22.78 -9.35 0.69
C LEU A 211 23.96 -8.56 0.10
N SER A 212 23.89 -7.23 0.08
CA SER A 212 24.93 -6.35 -0.48
C SER A 212 26.12 -6.09 0.46
N SER A 213 25.99 -6.32 1.80
CA SER A 213 27.11 -6.20 2.77
C SER A 213 26.81 -6.91 4.11
N VAL A 214 27.79 -7.57 4.67
CA VAL A 214 27.68 -8.46 5.84
C VAL A 214 27.46 -7.71 7.17
N ASP A 215 27.88 -6.44 7.27
CA ASP A 215 27.90 -5.67 8.52
C ASP A 215 26.80 -4.63 8.70
N GLN A 216 25.86 -4.52 7.73
CA GLN A 216 24.79 -3.51 7.80
C GLN A 216 23.68 -3.93 8.76
N LYS A 217 23.33 -3.02 9.68
CA LYS A 217 22.17 -3.19 10.56
C LYS A 217 20.90 -2.65 9.89
N ILE A 218 19.78 -3.29 10.25
CA ILE A 218 18.44 -2.75 9.99
C ILE A 218 17.85 -2.32 11.33
N ILE A 219 17.48 -1.06 11.43
CA ILE A 219 16.87 -0.41 12.59
C ILE A 219 15.42 -0.13 12.21
N ALA A 220 14.46 -0.51 13.06
CA ALA A 220 13.04 -0.29 12.80
C ALA A 220 12.47 0.87 13.61
N VAL A 221 11.68 1.72 12.96
CA VAL A 221 10.78 2.71 13.57
C VAL A 221 9.35 2.30 13.26
N CYS A 222 8.54 2.05 14.29
CA CYS A 222 7.19 1.52 14.09
C CYS A 222 6.16 2.20 14.98
N GLY A 223 5.05 2.60 14.35
CA GLY A 223 3.80 3.00 14.99
C GLY A 223 2.63 2.45 14.20
N VAL A 224 1.65 1.83 14.87
CA VAL A 224 0.60 1.05 14.20
C VAL A 224 -0.74 1.20 14.91
N MET A 225 -1.85 0.98 14.20
CA MET A 225 -3.21 0.98 14.75
C MET A 225 -3.44 -0.28 15.60
N ALA A 226 -4.18 -0.14 16.71
CA ALA A 226 -4.38 -1.19 17.71
C ALA A 226 -5.27 -2.36 17.23
N ASP A 227 -6.02 -2.15 16.14
CA ASP A 227 -6.92 -3.12 15.51
C ASP A 227 -6.20 -4.11 14.57
N LYS A 228 -4.88 -3.93 14.35
CA LYS A 228 -4.10 -4.78 13.46
C LYS A 228 -3.52 -6.00 14.21
N ASP A 229 -3.25 -7.07 13.47
CA ASP A 229 -2.54 -8.25 13.99
C ASP A 229 -1.04 -7.93 14.11
N ILE A 230 -0.71 -7.18 15.17
CA ILE A 230 0.64 -6.66 15.43
C ILE A 230 1.67 -7.78 15.63
N PRO A 231 1.37 -8.85 16.41
CA PRO A 231 2.28 -9.98 16.55
C PRO A 231 2.67 -10.60 15.20
N ALA A 232 1.69 -10.88 14.33
CA ALA A 232 1.95 -11.44 13.01
C ALA A 232 2.71 -10.46 12.08
N MET A 233 2.54 -9.15 12.26
CA MET A 233 3.34 -8.14 11.55
C MET A 233 4.81 -8.15 11.95
N PHE A 234 5.14 -8.46 13.20
CA PHE A 234 6.53 -8.44 13.67
C PHE A 234 7.31 -9.70 13.28
N LEU A 235 6.65 -10.86 13.23
CA LEU A 235 7.29 -12.16 12.97
C LEU A 235 8.26 -12.16 11.78
N PRO A 236 7.93 -11.62 10.59
CA PRO A 236 8.85 -11.65 9.44
C PRO A 236 10.04 -10.70 9.59
N LEU A 237 9.94 -9.68 10.46
CA LEU A 237 10.94 -8.65 10.68
C LEU A 237 11.91 -8.97 11.83
N VAL A 238 11.47 -9.72 12.85
CA VAL A 238 12.30 -10.11 14.02
C VAL A 238 13.65 -10.70 13.62
N PRO A 239 13.78 -11.58 12.61
CA PRO A 239 15.09 -12.12 12.24
C PRO A 239 16.04 -11.11 11.59
N LEU A 240 15.52 -9.94 11.17
CA LEU A 240 16.25 -8.92 10.41
C LEU A 240 16.65 -7.73 11.27
N VAL A 241 15.82 -7.40 12.27
CA VAL A 241 15.88 -6.16 13.05
C VAL A 241 16.26 -6.47 14.49
N LYS A 242 17.29 -5.81 14.98
CA LYS A 242 17.71 -5.90 16.38
C LYS A 242 17.36 -4.66 17.20
N ASP A 243 17.34 -3.49 16.58
CA ASP A 243 17.09 -2.21 17.21
C ASP A 243 15.70 -1.69 16.79
N TRP A 244 14.76 -1.62 17.73
CA TRP A 244 13.38 -1.22 17.52
C TRP A 244 13.05 0.09 18.22
N PHE A 245 12.53 1.05 17.50
CA PHE A 245 12.07 2.33 18.01
C PHE A 245 10.56 2.41 17.82
N PHE A 246 9.80 2.13 18.86
CA PHE A 246 8.36 2.25 18.86
C PHE A 246 7.93 3.68 19.17
N CYS A 247 6.83 4.11 18.56
CA CYS A 247 6.29 5.43 18.79
C CYS A 247 4.78 5.42 19.05
N ASP A 248 4.36 6.37 19.91
CA ASP A 248 2.97 6.79 19.92
C ASP A 248 2.64 7.56 18.63
N ILE A 249 1.36 7.62 18.30
CA ILE A 249 0.87 8.42 17.17
C ILE A 249 -0.07 9.50 17.74
N PRO A 250 0.45 10.71 17.99
CA PRO A 250 -0.36 11.78 18.57
C PRO A 250 -1.61 12.11 17.76
N GLY A 251 -2.72 12.34 18.44
CA GLY A 251 -3.99 12.66 17.78
C GLY A 251 -4.74 11.45 17.19
N GLN A 252 -4.21 10.22 17.34
CA GLN A 252 -4.83 9.00 16.86
C GLN A 252 -5.26 8.09 18.01
N PRO A 253 -6.50 8.20 18.52
CA PRO A 253 -6.95 7.41 19.68
C PRO A 253 -7.01 5.89 19.40
N ARG A 254 -7.02 5.48 18.13
CA ARG A 254 -6.98 4.08 17.71
C ARG A 254 -5.56 3.51 17.60
N ALA A 255 -4.51 4.29 17.81
CA ALA A 255 -3.14 3.80 17.74
C ALA A 255 -2.81 2.89 18.93
N ALA A 256 -1.97 1.90 18.69
CA ALA A 256 -1.34 1.16 19.77
C ALA A 256 -0.24 2.03 20.39
N GLY A 257 -0.24 2.16 21.72
CA GLY A 257 0.82 2.88 22.41
C GLY A 257 2.17 2.17 22.29
N ALA A 258 3.27 2.93 22.31
CA ALA A 258 4.63 2.41 22.17
C ALA A 258 4.96 1.28 23.17
N GLY A 259 4.56 1.40 24.44
CA GLY A 259 4.75 0.35 25.44
C GLY A 259 3.99 -0.95 25.16
N LYS A 260 2.79 -0.87 24.50
CA LYS A 260 2.07 -2.05 24.04
C LYS A 260 2.83 -2.74 22.90
N LEU A 261 3.38 -1.97 21.96
CA LEU A 261 4.18 -2.51 20.87
C LEU A 261 5.42 -3.24 21.38
N SER A 262 6.11 -2.65 22.36
CA SER A 262 7.26 -3.26 23.04
C SER A 262 6.89 -4.61 23.66
N THR A 263 5.79 -4.67 24.39
CA THR A 263 5.30 -5.91 25.03
C THR A 263 4.99 -6.98 24.00
N LEU A 264 4.30 -6.62 22.91
CA LEU A 264 3.95 -7.56 21.84
C LEU A 264 5.17 -8.07 21.09
N LEU A 265 6.21 -7.25 20.89
CA LEU A 265 7.47 -7.69 20.30
C LEU A 265 8.16 -8.75 21.17
N TYR A 266 8.26 -8.51 22.48
CA TYR A 266 8.86 -9.48 23.39
C TYR A 266 8.11 -10.81 23.43
N ASN A 267 6.80 -10.81 23.23
CA ASN A 267 5.99 -12.04 23.18
C ASN A 267 6.23 -12.90 21.94
N VAL A 268 6.71 -12.31 20.84
CA VAL A 268 6.99 -13.05 19.59
C VAL A 268 8.49 -13.27 19.36
N ASN A 269 9.34 -12.72 20.21
CA ASN A 269 10.79 -12.85 20.10
C ASN A 269 11.36 -13.68 21.26
N ASP A 270 11.58 -14.95 21.03
CA ASP A 270 12.11 -15.88 22.02
C ASP A 270 13.60 -15.63 22.37
N SER A 271 14.34 -14.87 21.55
CA SER A 271 15.81 -14.73 21.69
C SER A 271 16.25 -13.69 22.71
N ASN A 272 15.37 -12.81 23.20
CA ASN A 272 15.67 -11.66 24.07
C ASN A 272 16.83 -10.75 23.60
N GLU A 273 17.25 -10.86 22.34
CA GLU A 273 18.39 -10.11 21.76
C GLU A 273 17.92 -8.88 20.97
N VAL A 274 16.87 -8.20 21.41
CA VAL A 274 16.39 -6.97 20.76
C VAL A 274 16.53 -5.79 21.70
N ASN A 275 16.96 -4.66 21.16
CA ASN A 275 16.96 -3.37 21.82
C ASN A 275 15.67 -2.64 21.48
N VAL A 276 14.95 -2.19 22.50
CA VAL A 276 13.68 -1.48 22.32
C VAL A 276 13.77 -0.10 22.96
N VAL A 277 13.36 0.91 22.19
CA VAL A 277 13.28 2.30 22.61
C VAL A 277 11.90 2.84 22.31
N GLU A 278 11.24 3.47 23.27
CA GLU A 278 9.91 4.06 23.14
C GLU A 278 10.00 5.57 23.00
N ARG A 279 9.20 6.14 22.13
CA ARG A 279 9.14 7.58 21.86
C ARG A 279 7.67 8.04 21.72
N THR A 280 7.45 9.32 21.95
CA THR A 280 6.11 9.92 21.96
C THR A 280 5.61 10.36 20.59
N SER A 281 6.42 10.22 19.53
CA SER A 281 6.01 10.55 18.17
C SER A 281 6.89 9.85 17.11
N PRO A 282 6.39 9.69 15.87
CA PRO A 282 7.15 9.10 14.77
C PRO A 282 8.47 9.85 14.48
N VAL A 283 8.44 11.18 14.50
CA VAL A 283 9.63 12.00 14.24
C VAL A 283 10.67 11.82 15.36
N ALA A 284 10.25 11.81 16.63
CA ALA A 284 11.17 11.58 17.75
C ALA A 284 11.79 10.17 17.71
N ALA A 285 11.02 9.17 17.28
CA ALA A 285 11.53 7.81 17.08
C ALA A 285 12.53 7.74 15.93
N LEU A 286 12.26 8.39 14.80
CA LEU A 286 13.19 8.47 13.68
C LEU A 286 14.49 9.16 14.07
N GLN A 287 14.42 10.32 14.73
CA GLN A 287 15.63 11.03 15.18
C GLN A 287 16.49 10.19 16.12
N ALA A 288 15.88 9.46 17.05
CA ALA A 288 16.58 8.55 17.92
C ALA A 288 17.17 7.34 17.17
N ALA A 289 16.48 6.80 16.18
CA ALA A 289 16.97 5.73 15.32
C ALA A 289 18.16 6.17 14.49
N LEU A 290 18.10 7.37 13.86
CA LEU A 290 19.20 7.95 13.10
C LEU A 290 20.43 8.21 13.97
N ALA A 291 20.25 8.67 15.21
CA ALA A 291 21.35 8.86 16.17
C ALA A 291 22.01 7.54 16.59
N ASN A 292 21.32 6.40 16.44
CA ASN A 292 21.85 5.06 16.72
C ASN A 292 22.43 4.36 15.49
N ALA A 293 22.19 4.91 14.29
CA ALA A 293 22.64 4.35 13.02
C ALA A 293 24.08 4.77 12.70
N ASN A 294 24.81 3.90 12.02
CA ASN A 294 26.12 4.19 11.43
C ASN A 294 25.98 4.33 9.90
N ILE A 295 26.99 4.93 9.27
CA ILE A 295 27.08 4.98 7.82
C ILE A 295 27.00 3.56 7.26
N GLY A 296 26.10 3.34 6.28
CA GLY A 296 25.81 2.05 5.69
C GLY A 296 24.61 1.33 6.31
N ASP A 297 24.15 1.69 7.50
CA ASP A 297 22.95 1.10 8.10
C ASP A 297 21.67 1.52 7.36
N SER A 298 20.60 0.76 7.57
CA SER A 298 19.27 1.08 7.08
C SER A 298 18.31 1.34 8.24
N VAL A 299 17.56 2.45 8.16
CA VAL A 299 16.46 2.74 9.08
C VAL A 299 15.14 2.55 8.31
N VAL A 300 14.28 1.64 8.77
CA VAL A 300 12.97 1.39 8.17
C VAL A 300 11.86 1.97 9.05
N VAL A 301 11.04 2.86 8.48
CA VAL A 301 9.86 3.45 9.14
C VAL A 301 8.62 2.81 8.54
N PHE A 302 7.79 2.16 9.39
CA PHE A 302 6.61 1.45 8.92
C PHE A 302 5.47 1.40 9.94
N GLY A 303 4.32 0.82 9.55
CA GLY A 303 3.21 0.45 10.42
C GLY A 303 1.93 1.26 10.20
N SER A 304 2.00 2.47 9.65
CA SER A 304 0.81 3.29 9.35
C SER A 304 1.14 4.49 8.46
N PHE A 305 0.14 4.99 7.74
CA PHE A 305 0.21 6.33 7.12
C PHE A 305 0.46 7.43 8.16
N PHE A 306 -0.12 7.29 9.36
CA PHE A 306 0.07 8.23 10.47
C PHE A 306 1.47 8.15 11.11
N THR A 307 2.24 7.15 10.77
CA THR A 307 3.65 7.03 11.16
C THR A 307 4.57 7.61 10.09
N VAL A 308 4.33 7.24 8.83
CA VAL A 308 5.17 7.65 7.70
C VAL A 308 4.93 9.11 7.29
N GLY A 309 3.68 9.59 7.32
CA GLY A 309 3.31 10.95 6.92
C GLY A 309 4.06 12.05 7.67
N PRO A 310 4.03 12.07 9.02
CA PRO A 310 4.79 13.05 9.80
C PRO A 310 6.30 13.00 9.58
N VAL A 311 6.85 11.83 9.30
CA VAL A 311 8.26 11.66 8.94
C VAL A 311 8.55 12.31 7.58
N LEU A 312 7.71 12.10 6.58
CA LEU A 312 7.84 12.75 5.27
C LEU A 312 7.74 14.28 5.38
N GLU A 313 6.81 14.78 6.17
CA GLU A 313 6.67 16.21 6.41
C GLU A 313 7.93 16.81 7.06
N TRP A 314 8.47 16.13 8.06
CA TRP A 314 9.71 16.56 8.73
C TRP A 314 10.89 16.57 7.78
N LEU A 315 11.07 15.55 6.94
CA LEU A 315 12.12 15.48 5.92
C LEU A 315 12.03 16.65 4.93
N ASN A 316 10.82 16.95 4.43
CA ASN A 316 10.58 18.05 3.51
C ASN A 316 10.90 19.42 4.13
N GLN A 317 10.61 19.61 5.41
CA GLN A 317 10.92 20.84 6.14
C GLN A 317 12.43 21.01 6.36
N THR A 318 13.12 19.93 6.70
CA THR A 318 14.57 19.94 6.96
C THR A 318 15.37 20.20 5.68
N GLN A 319 14.95 19.63 4.54
CA GLN A 319 15.59 19.88 3.26
C GLN A 319 15.37 21.32 2.75
N LYS A 320 14.20 21.90 2.99
CA LYS A 320 13.94 23.31 2.64
C LYS A 320 14.71 24.29 3.51
N GLY A 321 14.96 23.97 4.77
CA GLY A 321 15.74 24.78 5.70
C GLY A 321 17.24 24.83 5.36
N SER A 322 17.79 23.78 4.74
CA SER A 322 19.19 23.75 4.28
C SER A 322 19.46 24.55 3.00
N VAL A 323 18.43 24.83 2.18
CA VAL A 323 18.56 25.62 0.92
C VAL A 323 18.38 27.12 1.14
N SER A 324 17.82 27.55 2.27
CA SER A 324 17.58 28.99 2.59
C SER A 324 18.66 29.60 3.49
N GLY A 325 19.78 28.90 3.72
CA GLY A 325 20.91 29.34 4.57
C GLY A 325 22.21 29.66 3.83
N GLU A 326 22.17 29.90 2.48
CA GLU A 326 23.29 30.45 1.71
C GLU A 326 23.06 31.89 1.33
#